data_7be580b94138365d823300337ce9d063
#
_entry.id   7be580b94138365d823300337ce9d063
#
_cell.length_a   1.000
_cell.length_b   1.000
_cell.length_c   1.000
_cell.angle_alpha   90.00
_cell.angle_beta   90.00
_cell.angle_gamma   90.00
#
_symmetry.space_group_name_H-M   'P 1'
#
loop_
_entity.id
_entity.type
_entity.pdbx_description
1 polymer ?
#
loop_
_entity_poly.entity_id
_entity_poly.type
_entity_poly.pdbx_seq_one_letter_code
_entity_poly.pdbx_strand_id
1 'polypeptide(L)'
;NTLSDYCISLKEKSANSLQATNEYYTMWVHQIKTPISAMRLMLQSEDSESNRRLSDELMKIEQYVDMALCYVRLESSGNDLVIKHYSLDDIVKKSVRKFSPQFIGKKLSLDYKELDTDVLTDEKWLSFIIEQLLSNAIKYTAKGSVSIYMKPDTDRKILCIADTGIGIDPADLPRIFDNGY
;
A
#
# COMPACT_ATOMS: atom_id res chain seq x y z
N ASN A 1 26.58 35.16 15.98
CA ASN A 1 25.32 35.43 15.30
C ASN A 1 25.35 35.04 13.81
N THR A 2 26.37 35.41 12.99
CA THR A 2 26.45 35.03 11.55
C THR A 2 26.39 33.53 11.25
N LEU A 3 26.94 32.67 12.10
CA LEU A 3 26.95 31.21 11.91
C LEU A 3 25.57 30.59 12.18
N SER A 4 24.86 31.09 13.19
CA SER A 4 23.49 30.69 13.50
C SER A 4 22.51 31.09 12.38
N ASP A 5 22.66 32.32 11.84
CA ASP A 5 21.83 32.81 10.75
C ASP A 5 22.08 32.02 9.46
N TYR A 6 23.34 31.63 9.21
CA TYR A 6 23.69 30.77 8.08
C TYR A 6 23.11 29.35 8.22
N CYS A 7 23.18 28.74 9.41
CA CYS A 7 22.56 27.44 9.67
C CYS A 7 21.03 27.45 9.50
N ILE A 8 20.37 28.53 9.93
CA ILE A 8 18.93 28.72 9.75
C ILE A 8 18.62 28.80 8.25
N SER A 9 19.34 29.63 7.49
CA SER A 9 19.11 29.78 6.06
C SER A 9 19.34 28.49 5.25
N LEU A 10 20.32 27.66 5.66
CA LEU A 10 20.54 26.35 5.05
C LEU A 10 19.40 25.37 5.35
N LYS A 11 18.89 25.35 6.59
CA LYS A 11 17.72 24.53 6.97
C LYS A 11 16.48 24.94 6.21
N GLU A 12 16.22 26.24 6.07
CA GLU A 12 15.09 26.75 5.30
C GLU A 12 15.20 26.40 3.82
N LYS A 13 16.38 26.55 3.20
CA LYS A 13 16.62 26.15 1.81
C LYS A 13 16.42 24.64 1.61
N SER A 14 16.92 23.82 2.53
CA SER A 14 16.75 22.37 2.49
C SER A 14 15.27 21.98 2.62
N ALA A 15 14.54 22.59 3.56
CA ALA A 15 13.13 22.33 3.77
C ALA A 15 12.29 22.74 2.54
N ASN A 16 12.55 23.94 1.97
CA ASN A 16 11.87 24.40 0.77
C ASN A 16 12.16 23.52 -0.46
N SER A 17 13.40 23.03 -0.61
CA SER A 17 13.76 22.11 -1.68
C SER A 17 13.04 20.77 -1.54
N LEU A 18 12.96 20.22 -0.34
CA LEU A 18 12.21 18.97 -0.06
C LEU A 18 10.72 19.15 -0.33
N GLN A 19 10.14 20.27 0.10
CA GLN A 19 8.73 20.57 -0.16
C GLN A 19 8.44 20.68 -1.66
N ALA A 20 9.24 21.42 -2.42
CA ALA A 20 9.08 21.54 -3.87
C ALA A 20 9.20 20.17 -4.58
N THR A 21 10.12 19.34 -4.12
CA THR A 21 10.28 17.96 -4.63
C THR A 21 9.04 17.12 -4.37
N ASN A 22 8.46 17.19 -3.17
CA ASN A 22 7.26 16.46 -2.79
C ASN A 22 6.02 16.92 -3.59
N GLU A 23 5.86 18.23 -3.76
CA GLU A 23 4.78 18.79 -4.59
C GLU A 23 4.90 18.33 -6.04
N TYR A 24 6.12 18.32 -6.60
CA TYR A 24 6.40 17.83 -7.95
C TYR A 24 6.03 16.34 -8.09
N TYR A 25 6.48 15.47 -7.19
CA TYR A 25 6.16 14.04 -7.24
C TYR A 25 4.65 13.77 -7.03
N THR A 26 4.00 14.52 -6.16
CA THR A 26 2.56 14.41 -5.96
C THR A 26 1.79 14.75 -7.24
N MET A 27 2.16 15.85 -7.91
CA MET A 27 1.58 16.23 -9.20
C MET A 27 1.86 15.18 -10.28
N TRP A 28 3.11 14.69 -10.37
CA TRP A 28 3.52 13.66 -11.32
C TRP A 28 2.72 12.36 -11.18
N VAL A 29 2.48 11.90 -9.96
CA VAL A 29 1.65 10.72 -9.72
C VAL A 29 0.19 10.94 -10.16
N HIS A 30 -0.37 12.13 -9.91
CA HIS A 30 -1.71 12.43 -10.42
C HIS A 30 -1.77 12.37 -11.94
N GLN A 31 -0.73 12.88 -12.62
CA GLN A 31 -0.63 12.81 -14.08
C GLN A 31 -0.51 11.36 -14.61
N ILE A 32 0.18 10.47 -13.89
CA ILE A 32 0.30 9.05 -14.26
C ILE A 32 -0.98 8.28 -13.96
N LYS A 33 -1.69 8.57 -12.88
CA LYS A 33 -2.94 7.89 -12.54
C LYS A 33 -4.04 8.14 -13.58
N THR A 34 -4.03 9.26 -14.27
CA THR A 34 -5.00 9.56 -15.32
C THR A 34 -4.94 8.59 -16.51
N PRO A 35 -3.80 8.39 -17.20
CA PRO A 35 -3.71 7.39 -18.27
C PRO A 35 -3.91 5.96 -17.77
N ILE A 36 -3.48 5.61 -16.56
CA ILE A 36 -3.74 4.31 -15.95
C ILE A 36 -5.27 4.07 -15.84
N SER A 37 -6.02 5.06 -15.34
CA SER A 37 -7.48 4.96 -15.23
C SER A 37 -8.16 4.83 -16.60
N ALA A 38 -7.65 5.54 -17.61
CA ALA A 38 -8.14 5.41 -18.98
C ALA A 38 -7.89 4.00 -19.55
N MET A 39 -6.67 3.46 -19.39
CA MET A 39 -6.35 2.09 -19.80
C MET A 39 -7.21 1.06 -19.07
N ARG A 40 -7.47 1.24 -17.78
CA ARG A 40 -8.36 0.36 -17.02
C ARG A 40 -9.77 0.33 -17.61
N LEU A 41 -10.34 1.50 -17.95
CA LEU A 41 -11.66 1.58 -18.59
C LEU A 41 -11.68 0.89 -19.96
N MET A 42 -10.62 1.05 -20.76
CA MET A 42 -10.50 0.36 -22.06
C MET A 42 -10.44 -1.15 -21.89
N LEU A 43 -9.71 -1.65 -20.90
CA LEU A 43 -9.58 -3.09 -20.63
C LEU A 43 -10.86 -3.71 -20.08
N GLN A 44 -11.76 -2.92 -19.48
CA GLN A 44 -13.05 -3.37 -18.99
C GLN A 44 -14.12 -3.48 -20.10
N SER A 45 -13.87 -2.90 -21.27
CA SER A 45 -14.85 -2.90 -22.37
C SER A 45 -15.08 -4.28 -22.99
N GLU A 46 -14.12 -5.21 -22.86
CA GLU A 46 -14.19 -6.55 -23.42
C GLU A 46 -13.54 -7.56 -22.45
N ASP A 47 -14.29 -8.61 -22.10
CA ASP A 47 -13.79 -9.65 -21.19
C ASP A 47 -13.03 -10.72 -21.97
N SER A 48 -11.75 -10.46 -22.23
CA SER A 48 -10.82 -11.41 -22.85
C SER A 48 -9.72 -11.82 -21.88
N GLU A 49 -9.14 -12.99 -22.08
CA GLU A 49 -7.99 -13.44 -21.27
C GLU A 49 -6.79 -12.47 -21.38
N SER A 50 -6.61 -11.88 -22.57
CA SER A 50 -5.58 -10.88 -22.81
C SER A 50 -5.83 -9.62 -21.97
N ASN A 51 -7.07 -9.12 -21.93
CA ASN A 51 -7.43 -7.94 -21.16
C ASN A 51 -7.31 -8.18 -19.67
N ARG A 52 -7.61 -9.39 -19.19
CA ARG A 52 -7.38 -9.75 -17.77
C ARG A 52 -5.91 -9.69 -17.41
N ARG A 53 -5.02 -10.28 -18.22
CA ARG A 53 -3.57 -10.24 -18.03
C ARG A 53 -3.04 -8.80 -18.07
N LEU A 54 -3.49 -7.98 -19.01
CA LEU A 54 -3.10 -6.57 -19.09
C LEU A 54 -3.60 -5.77 -17.87
N SER A 55 -4.80 -6.07 -17.36
CA SER A 55 -5.32 -5.46 -16.13
C SER A 55 -4.48 -5.81 -14.90
N ASP A 56 -3.98 -7.05 -14.81
CA ASP A 56 -3.07 -7.47 -13.74
C ASP A 56 -1.74 -6.71 -13.80
N GLU A 57 -1.17 -6.53 -15.01
CA GLU A 57 0.06 -5.73 -15.17
C GLU A 57 -0.17 -4.25 -14.87
N LEU A 58 -1.32 -3.71 -15.29
CA LEU A 58 -1.69 -2.33 -14.99
C LEU A 58 -1.82 -2.08 -13.48
N MET A 59 -2.38 -3.06 -12.74
CA MET A 59 -2.46 -2.98 -11.28
C MET A 59 -1.07 -2.98 -10.64
N LYS A 60 -0.11 -3.75 -11.17
CA LYS A 60 1.28 -3.70 -10.67
C LYS A 60 1.90 -2.31 -10.89
N ILE A 61 1.67 -1.70 -12.06
CA ILE A 61 2.14 -0.34 -12.35
C ILE A 61 1.55 0.64 -11.32
N GLU A 62 0.25 0.55 -11.02
CA GLU A 62 -0.38 1.38 -9.98
C GLU A 62 0.28 1.19 -8.60
N GLN A 63 0.55 -0.05 -8.22
CA GLN A 63 1.23 -0.35 -6.96
C GLN A 63 2.63 0.28 -6.89
N TYR A 64 3.40 0.23 -7.99
CA TYR A 64 4.71 0.87 -8.03
C TYR A 64 4.63 2.40 -7.93
N VAL A 65 3.62 3.00 -8.55
CA VAL A 65 3.36 4.44 -8.45
C VAL A 65 2.95 4.83 -7.02
N ASP A 66 2.09 4.05 -6.38
CA ASP A 66 1.68 4.28 -4.98
C ASP A 66 2.87 4.08 -4.01
N MET A 67 3.75 3.10 -4.28
CA MET A 67 4.98 2.88 -3.51
C MET A 67 5.96 4.06 -3.63
N ALA A 68 6.17 4.57 -4.85
CA ALA A 68 7.03 5.73 -5.08
C ALA A 68 6.50 6.97 -4.33
N LEU A 69 5.19 7.19 -4.35
CA LEU A 69 4.56 8.26 -3.55
C LEU A 69 4.75 8.07 -2.05
N CYS A 70 4.59 6.84 -1.57
CA CYS A 70 4.79 6.53 -0.15
C CYS A 70 6.22 6.87 0.27
N TYR A 71 7.23 6.48 -0.53
CA TYR A 71 8.63 6.77 -0.27
C TYR A 71 8.89 8.29 -0.19
N VAL A 72 8.38 9.05 -1.16
CA VAL A 72 8.52 10.52 -1.18
C VAL A 72 7.89 11.17 0.07
N ARG A 73 6.73 10.68 0.51
CA ARG A 73 6.06 11.18 1.72
C ARG A 73 6.79 10.82 3.00
N LEU A 74 7.50 9.70 3.04
CA LEU A 74 8.34 9.33 4.20
C LEU A 74 9.52 10.28 4.38
N GLU A 75 10.10 10.77 3.28
CA GLU A 75 11.21 11.73 3.32
C GLU A 75 10.73 13.15 3.65
N SER A 76 9.47 13.48 3.37
CA SER A 76 8.89 14.75 3.77
C SER A 76 8.58 14.76 5.25
N SER A 77 9.18 15.67 5.98
CA SER A 77 9.01 15.86 7.42
C SER A 77 7.52 15.89 7.83
N GLY A 78 6.98 14.72 8.18
CA GLY A 78 5.92 14.44 9.15
C GLY A 78 4.60 15.23 9.22
N ASN A 79 4.39 16.27 8.45
CA ASN A 79 3.25 17.20 8.63
C ASN A 79 1.96 16.81 7.88
N ASP A 80 1.96 15.73 7.13
CA ASP A 80 0.83 15.34 6.27
C ASP A 80 -0.03 14.19 6.83
N LEU A 81 0.27 13.73 8.06
CA LEU A 81 -0.49 12.66 8.70
C LEU A 81 -1.84 13.17 9.21
N VAL A 82 -2.92 12.61 8.71
CA VAL A 82 -4.29 12.91 9.16
C VAL A 82 -4.76 11.79 10.09
N ILE A 83 -4.37 11.86 11.35
CA ILE A 83 -4.73 10.87 12.36
C ILE A 83 -6.17 11.09 12.83
N LYS A 84 -7.04 10.09 12.61
CA LYS A 84 -8.46 10.07 13.03
C LYS A 84 -8.86 8.65 13.44
N HIS A 85 -10.03 8.53 14.07
CA HIS A 85 -10.67 7.25 14.30
C HIS A 85 -11.31 6.74 13.02
N TYR A 86 -11.03 5.50 12.66
CA TYR A 86 -11.58 4.83 11.49
C TYR A 86 -11.98 3.40 11.86
N SER A 87 -13.04 2.89 11.24
CA SER A 87 -13.37 1.47 11.25
C SER A 87 -12.27 0.69 10.51
N LEU A 88 -11.60 -0.21 11.21
CA LEU A 88 -10.60 -1.09 10.60
C LEU A 88 -11.23 -1.99 9.54
N ASP A 89 -12.45 -2.45 9.81
CA ASP A 89 -13.23 -3.29 8.90
C ASP A 89 -13.46 -2.61 7.55
N ASP A 90 -13.83 -1.32 7.55
CA ASP A 90 -14.05 -0.57 6.32
C ASP A 90 -12.78 -0.39 5.50
N ILE A 91 -11.64 -0.10 6.16
CA ILE A 91 -10.35 0.04 5.50
C ILE A 91 -9.93 -1.28 4.84
N VAL A 92 -10.02 -2.38 5.58
CA VAL A 92 -9.64 -3.71 5.08
C VAL A 92 -10.57 -4.15 3.96
N LYS A 93 -11.89 -3.97 4.09
CA LYS A 93 -12.87 -4.30 3.04
C LYS A 93 -12.63 -3.51 1.76
N LYS A 94 -12.28 -2.23 1.84
CA LYS A 94 -11.90 -1.43 0.66
C LYS A 94 -10.67 -2.03 -0.05
N SER A 95 -9.63 -2.37 0.72
CA SER A 95 -8.42 -2.98 0.20
C SER A 95 -8.70 -4.34 -0.44
N VAL A 96 -9.45 -5.21 0.23
CA VAL A 96 -9.85 -6.52 -0.32
C VAL A 96 -10.63 -6.38 -1.63
N ARG A 97 -11.56 -5.44 -1.72
CA ARG A 97 -12.32 -5.19 -2.97
C ARG A 97 -11.41 -4.81 -4.14
N LYS A 98 -10.37 -4.01 -3.88
CA LYS A 98 -9.37 -3.63 -4.90
C LYS A 98 -8.66 -4.85 -5.47
N PHE A 99 -8.36 -5.85 -4.65
CA PHE A 99 -7.67 -7.09 -5.02
C PHE A 99 -8.60 -8.24 -5.44
N SER A 100 -9.92 -8.07 -5.37
CA SER A 100 -10.88 -9.13 -5.70
C SER A 100 -10.68 -9.76 -7.09
N PRO A 101 -10.35 -9.02 -8.16
CA PRO A 101 -10.08 -9.65 -9.46
C PRO A 101 -8.91 -10.63 -9.43
N GLN A 102 -7.86 -10.34 -8.64
CA GLN A 102 -6.70 -11.21 -8.52
C GLN A 102 -7.03 -12.48 -7.71
N PHE A 103 -7.82 -12.35 -6.63
CA PHE A 103 -8.33 -13.52 -5.89
C PHE A 103 -9.13 -14.45 -6.80
N ILE A 104 -10.03 -13.90 -7.61
CA ILE A 104 -10.86 -14.65 -8.56
C ILE A 104 -9.99 -15.27 -9.65
N GLY A 105 -9.10 -14.50 -10.27
CA GLY A 105 -8.22 -14.98 -11.35
C GLY A 105 -7.31 -16.12 -10.93
N LYS A 106 -6.75 -16.06 -9.71
CA LYS A 106 -5.93 -17.13 -9.13
C LYS A 106 -6.74 -18.23 -8.43
N LYS A 107 -8.07 -18.09 -8.31
CA LYS A 107 -8.96 -19.00 -7.57
C LYS A 107 -8.51 -19.19 -6.10
N LEU A 108 -8.05 -18.11 -5.47
CA LEU A 108 -7.70 -18.10 -4.06
C LEU A 108 -8.95 -17.89 -3.21
N SER A 109 -9.07 -18.64 -2.12
CA SER A 109 -10.11 -18.44 -1.12
C SER A 109 -9.74 -17.30 -0.18
N LEU A 110 -10.73 -16.49 0.20
CA LEU A 110 -10.58 -15.48 1.23
C LEU A 110 -11.38 -15.91 2.48
N ASP A 111 -10.69 -16.13 3.59
CA ASP A 111 -11.29 -16.33 4.91
C ASP A 111 -11.25 -15.01 5.66
N TYR A 112 -12.38 -14.30 5.64
CA TYR A 112 -12.50 -12.98 6.25
C TYR A 112 -13.37 -13.05 7.51
N LYS A 113 -12.77 -12.70 8.65
CA LYS A 113 -13.52 -12.53 9.92
C LYS A 113 -13.75 -11.05 10.14
N GLU A 114 -14.98 -10.70 10.47
CA GLU A 114 -15.38 -9.32 10.75
C GLU A 114 -14.46 -8.69 11.80
N LEU A 115 -14.01 -7.46 11.51
CA LEU A 115 -13.04 -6.74 12.32
C LEU A 115 -13.76 -5.62 13.08
N ASP A 116 -14.55 -5.98 14.10
CA ASP A 116 -15.27 -5.02 14.93
C ASP A 116 -14.31 -4.22 15.82
N THR A 117 -13.59 -3.29 15.18
CA THR A 117 -12.54 -2.53 15.86
C THR A 117 -12.31 -1.19 15.18
N ASP A 118 -12.35 -0.11 15.99
CA ASP A 118 -11.88 1.20 15.58
C ASP A 118 -10.40 1.37 15.88
N VAL A 119 -9.70 2.05 14.98
CA VAL A 119 -8.27 2.36 15.10
C VAL A 119 -8.02 3.85 14.94
N LEU A 120 -7.09 4.38 15.73
CA LEU A 120 -6.59 5.76 15.59
C LEU A 120 -5.40 5.73 14.65
N THR A 121 -5.59 6.20 13.42
CA THR A 121 -4.60 6.06 12.35
C THR A 121 -4.79 7.10 11.25
N ASP A 122 -3.86 7.13 10.31
CA ASP A 122 -4.07 7.73 8.99
C ASP A 122 -4.62 6.64 8.04
N GLU A 123 -5.82 6.85 7.49
CA GLU A 123 -6.49 5.89 6.60
C GLU A 123 -5.64 5.54 5.38
N LYS A 124 -4.96 6.53 4.78
CA LYS A 124 -4.17 6.32 3.55
C LYS A 124 -2.95 5.45 3.81
N TRP A 125 -2.25 5.72 4.92
CA TRP A 125 -1.08 4.94 5.32
C TRP A 125 -1.45 3.52 5.71
N LEU A 126 -2.51 3.34 6.50
CA LEU A 126 -2.95 2.01 6.89
C LEU A 126 -3.45 1.21 5.68
N SER A 127 -4.22 1.84 4.77
CA SER A 127 -4.64 1.21 3.52
C SER A 127 -3.44 0.76 2.69
N PHE A 128 -2.42 1.60 2.55
CA PHE A 128 -1.21 1.26 1.82
C PHE A 128 -0.52 0.02 2.41
N ILE A 129 -0.34 -0.04 3.74
CA ILE A 129 0.28 -1.20 4.41
C ILE A 129 -0.54 -2.47 4.15
N ILE A 130 -1.88 -2.41 4.32
CA ILE A 130 -2.77 -3.54 4.08
C ILE A 130 -2.70 -4.00 2.63
N GLU A 131 -2.72 -3.07 1.69
CA GLU A 131 -2.60 -3.37 0.26
C GLU A 131 -1.28 -4.04 -0.11
N GLN A 132 -0.16 -3.61 0.48
CA GLN A 132 1.14 -4.27 0.30
C GLN A 132 1.15 -5.70 0.85
N LEU A 133 0.57 -5.92 2.03
CA LEU A 133 0.46 -7.26 2.61
C LEU A 133 -0.44 -8.17 1.77
N LEU A 134 -1.59 -7.68 1.30
CA LEU A 134 -2.48 -8.41 0.40
C LEU A 134 -1.82 -8.76 -0.94
N SER A 135 -1.10 -7.80 -1.52
CA SER A 135 -0.33 -8.01 -2.74
C SER A 135 0.69 -9.13 -2.58
N ASN A 136 1.45 -9.12 -1.48
CA ASN A 136 2.42 -10.15 -1.16
C ASN A 136 1.73 -11.51 -0.95
N ALA A 137 0.68 -11.56 -0.14
CA ALA A 137 -0.10 -12.78 0.09
C ALA A 137 -0.58 -13.41 -1.22
N ILE A 138 -1.16 -12.60 -2.11
CA ILE A 138 -1.63 -13.07 -3.43
C ILE A 138 -0.46 -13.47 -4.33
N LYS A 139 0.64 -12.69 -4.32
CA LYS A 139 1.82 -12.97 -5.16
C LYS A 139 2.43 -14.33 -4.83
N TYR A 140 2.61 -14.61 -3.55
CA TYR A 140 3.32 -15.80 -3.08
C TYR A 140 2.42 -17.02 -2.83
N THR A 141 1.10 -16.86 -2.95
CA THR A 141 0.14 -17.98 -2.91
C THR A 141 -0.28 -18.38 -4.31
N ALA A 142 0.17 -19.54 -4.78
CA ALA A 142 -0.22 -20.08 -6.07
C ALA A 142 -1.62 -20.73 -6.03
N LYS A 143 -1.93 -21.43 -4.93
CA LYS A 143 -3.22 -22.09 -4.64
C LYS A 143 -3.43 -22.10 -3.14
N GLY A 144 -4.67 -21.94 -2.69
CA GLY A 144 -5.01 -21.97 -1.26
C GLY A 144 -5.83 -20.78 -0.84
N SER A 145 -5.50 -20.18 0.31
CA SER A 145 -6.31 -19.15 0.93
C SER A 145 -5.47 -18.03 1.54
N VAL A 146 -6.12 -16.87 1.68
CA VAL A 146 -5.66 -15.77 2.52
C VAL A 146 -6.69 -15.56 3.62
N SER A 147 -6.24 -15.51 4.87
CA SER A 147 -7.10 -15.31 6.05
C SER A 147 -6.84 -13.94 6.66
N ILE A 148 -7.90 -13.19 6.99
CA ILE A 148 -7.82 -11.88 7.62
C ILE A 148 -8.65 -11.90 8.90
N TYR A 149 -8.00 -11.62 10.04
CA TYR A 149 -8.66 -11.69 11.35
C TYR A 149 -7.92 -10.86 12.41
N MET A 150 -8.60 -10.53 13.49
CA MET A 150 -7.96 -10.02 14.71
C MET A 150 -7.46 -11.17 15.55
N LYS A 151 -6.21 -11.08 16.04
CA LYS A 151 -5.68 -12.07 16.98
C LYS A 151 -6.43 -11.95 18.32
N PRO A 152 -7.03 -13.05 18.80
CA PRO A 152 -7.73 -13.05 20.08
C PRO A 152 -6.74 -12.93 21.26
N ASP A 153 -7.27 -12.52 22.40
CA ASP A 153 -6.60 -12.55 23.73
C ASP A 153 -5.27 -11.82 23.81
N THR A 154 -5.18 -10.62 23.25
CA THR A 154 -4.00 -9.77 23.42
C THR A 154 -4.42 -8.39 23.95
N ASP A 155 -3.58 -7.81 24.83
CA ASP A 155 -3.74 -6.42 25.30
C ASP A 155 -3.59 -5.40 24.16
N ARG A 156 -3.10 -5.86 23.01
CA ARG A 156 -2.88 -5.04 21.81
C ARG A 156 -3.79 -5.51 20.68
N LYS A 157 -4.30 -4.56 19.91
CA LYS A 157 -5.03 -4.86 18.67
C LYS A 157 -4.05 -5.32 17.60
N ILE A 158 -4.11 -6.60 17.22
CA ILE A 158 -3.23 -7.19 16.21
C ILE A 158 -4.08 -7.68 15.04
N LEU A 159 -3.98 -6.99 13.90
CA LEU A 159 -4.52 -7.46 12.63
C LEU A 159 -3.58 -8.52 12.04
N CYS A 160 -4.12 -9.66 11.69
CA CYS A 160 -3.42 -10.75 11.03
C CYS A 160 -3.89 -10.87 9.58
N ILE A 161 -2.95 -10.92 8.65
CA ILE A 161 -3.15 -11.32 7.26
C ILE A 161 -2.23 -12.51 7.05
N ALA A 162 -2.83 -13.71 6.91
CA ALA A 162 -2.11 -14.96 6.80
C ALA A 162 -2.41 -15.60 5.46
N ASP A 163 -1.39 -16.07 4.75
CA ASP A 163 -1.50 -16.79 3.50
C ASP A 163 -1.02 -18.24 3.65
N THR A 164 -1.45 -19.09 2.71
CA THR A 164 -1.01 -20.49 2.62
C THR A 164 0.00 -20.67 1.49
N GLY A 165 0.79 -19.65 1.19
CA GLY A 165 1.77 -19.63 0.13
C GLY A 165 3.05 -20.39 0.44
N ILE A 166 4.12 -20.06 -0.28
CA ILE A 166 5.42 -20.75 -0.15
C ILE A 166 6.13 -20.45 1.18
N GLY A 167 5.64 -19.48 1.96
CA GLY A 167 6.30 -18.99 3.18
C GLY A 167 7.59 -18.20 2.88
N ILE A 168 8.33 -17.91 3.96
CA ILE A 168 9.63 -17.21 3.90
C ILE A 168 10.69 -18.13 4.46
N ASP A 169 11.80 -18.30 3.74
CA ASP A 169 12.93 -19.10 4.22
C ASP A 169 13.42 -18.49 5.56
N PRO A 170 13.67 -19.29 6.60
CA PRO A 170 14.20 -18.80 7.85
C PRO A 170 15.50 -17.98 7.72
N ALA A 171 16.32 -18.25 6.70
CA ALA A 171 17.52 -17.50 6.40
C ALA A 171 17.23 -16.07 5.92
N ASP A 172 16.07 -15.86 5.31
CA ASP A 172 15.66 -14.56 4.75
C ASP A 172 14.88 -13.70 5.75
N LEU A 173 14.28 -14.32 6.78
CA LEU A 173 13.47 -13.61 7.80
C LEU A 173 14.15 -12.38 8.40
N PRO A 174 15.44 -12.37 8.73
CA PRO A 174 16.10 -11.19 9.27
C PRO A 174 16.20 -10.03 8.28
N ARG A 175 16.09 -10.31 6.97
CA ARG A 175 16.35 -9.38 5.88
C ARG A 175 15.11 -8.84 5.18
N ILE A 176 13.91 -9.38 5.49
CA ILE A 176 12.66 -8.98 4.81
C ILE A 176 12.28 -7.50 5.00
N PHE A 177 12.91 -6.82 5.95
CA PHE A 177 12.74 -5.38 6.17
C PHE A 177 13.94 -4.55 5.68
N ASP A 178 14.96 -5.19 5.09
CA ASP A 178 16.09 -4.47 4.52
C ASP A 178 15.70 -3.81 3.19
N ASN A 179 16.30 -2.63 2.91
CA ASN A 179 16.05 -1.93 1.66
C ASN A 179 16.57 -2.75 0.47
N GLY A 180 15.71 -3.01 -0.50
CA GLY A 180 16.08 -3.69 -1.74
C GLY A 180 16.08 -5.21 -1.67
N TYR A 181 15.48 -5.79 -0.62
CA TYR A 181 15.27 -7.23 -0.49
C TYR A 181 13.91 -7.66 -1.06
#